data_01b6c427516afd021a4413505311d601
#
_entry.id   01b6c427516afd021a4413505311d601
#
_cell.length_a   1.000
_cell.length_b   1.000
_cell.length_c   1.000
_cell.angle_alpha   90.00
_cell.angle_beta   90.00
_cell.angle_gamma   90.00
#
_symmetry.space_group_name_H-M   'P 1'
#
loop_
_entity.id
_entity.type
_entity.pdbx_description
1 polymer ?
#
loop_
_entity_poly.entity_id
_entity_poly.type
_entity_poly.pdbx_seq_one_letter_code
_entity_poly.pdbx_strand_id
1 'polypeptide(L)'
;MKLYIMRHGETAWNVEGRLQGQSDTELNENGVRLAKVTAEGLKNIPFDLGISSPLRRAKHTAELVLAGRNVPLTTDDRLMELSFGSWEGLGCRANNFELPSEHFNDFYRDPFHFRPAGD
;
A
#
# COMPACT_ATOMS: atom_id res chain seq x y z
N MET A 1 -22.65 10.45 -4.87
CA MET A 1 -21.58 9.44 -4.97
C MET A 1 -20.92 9.28 -3.61
N LYS A 2 -20.66 8.04 -3.21
CA LYS A 2 -19.87 7.74 -2.01
C LYS A 2 -18.55 7.12 -2.42
N LEU A 3 -17.47 7.61 -1.84
CA LEU A 3 -16.11 7.10 -2.10
C LEU A 3 -15.56 6.47 -0.83
N TYR A 4 -15.11 5.22 -0.93
CA TYR A 4 -14.44 4.50 0.15
C TYR A 4 -12.96 4.35 -0.22
N ILE A 5 -12.09 4.86 0.62
CA ILE A 5 -10.63 4.76 0.42
C ILE A 5 -10.08 3.80 1.46
N MET A 6 -9.31 2.83 1.02
CA MET A 6 -8.73 1.80 1.88
C MET A 6 -7.25 1.63 1.60
N ARG A 7 -6.47 1.46 2.66
CA ARG A 7 -5.07 1.10 2.55
C ARG A 7 -4.94 -0.41 2.31
N HIS A 8 -3.87 -0.83 1.63
CA HIS A 8 -3.54 -2.25 1.48
C HIS A 8 -3.30 -2.92 2.84
N GLY A 9 -3.44 -4.24 2.87
CA GLY A 9 -3.18 -5.05 4.04
C GLY A 9 -1.69 -5.15 4.39
N GLU A 10 -1.42 -5.80 5.53
CA GLU A 10 -0.07 -5.94 6.07
C GLU A 10 0.82 -6.84 5.19
N THR A 11 2.08 -6.43 5.03
CA THR A 11 3.13 -7.20 4.37
C THR A 11 4.25 -7.50 5.36
N ALA A 12 5.16 -8.41 4.99
CA ALA A 12 6.35 -8.68 5.81
C ALA A 12 7.18 -7.40 6.03
N TRP A 13 7.30 -6.56 5.00
CA TRP A 13 8.04 -5.30 5.12
C TRP A 13 7.37 -4.29 6.05
N ASN A 14 6.03 -4.31 6.16
CA ASN A 14 5.35 -3.53 7.20
C ASN A 14 5.77 -3.99 8.60
N VAL A 15 5.78 -5.29 8.84
CA VAL A 15 6.18 -5.87 10.13
C VAL A 15 7.64 -5.52 10.44
N GLU A 16 8.53 -5.66 9.46
CA GLU A 16 9.96 -5.40 9.60
C GLU A 16 10.29 -3.90 9.63
N GLY A 17 9.32 -3.03 9.32
CA GLY A 17 9.56 -1.60 9.26
C GLY A 17 10.45 -1.17 8.11
N ARG A 18 10.31 -1.80 6.95
CA ARG A 18 11.04 -1.48 5.73
C ARG A 18 10.21 -0.62 4.80
N LEU A 19 10.87 0.32 4.16
CA LEU A 19 10.25 1.20 3.18
C LEU A 19 9.92 0.42 1.91
N GLN A 20 8.67 0.39 1.49
CA GLN A 20 8.23 -0.42 0.36
C GLN A 20 8.24 0.31 -0.97
N GLY A 21 7.63 1.50 -1.01
CA GLY A 21 7.49 2.25 -2.26
C GLY A 21 6.81 1.43 -3.35
N GLN A 22 7.46 1.31 -4.51
CA GLN A 22 6.97 0.54 -5.64
C GLN A 22 7.49 -0.91 -5.68
N SER A 23 8.27 -1.33 -4.69
CA SER A 23 8.63 -2.74 -4.55
C SER A 23 7.37 -3.57 -4.38
N ASP A 24 7.25 -4.64 -5.19
CA ASP A 24 6.01 -5.39 -5.33
C ASP A 24 5.89 -6.50 -4.30
N THR A 25 5.77 -6.10 -3.04
CA THR A 25 5.64 -7.02 -1.90
C THR A 25 4.23 -7.62 -1.83
N GLU A 26 4.14 -8.82 -1.28
CA GLU A 26 2.88 -9.54 -1.10
C GLU A 26 2.31 -9.32 0.30
N LEU A 27 1.00 -9.53 0.45
CA LEU A 27 0.37 -9.60 1.77
C LEU A 27 0.96 -10.78 2.55
N ASN A 28 1.15 -10.60 3.86
CA ASN A 28 1.41 -11.71 4.76
C ASN A 28 0.08 -12.35 5.22
N GLU A 29 0.16 -13.39 6.04
CA GLU A 29 -1.05 -14.09 6.51
C GLU A 29 -1.99 -13.15 7.27
N ASN A 30 -1.45 -12.25 8.08
CA ASN A 30 -2.26 -11.28 8.82
C ASN A 30 -2.95 -10.29 7.89
N GLY A 31 -2.27 -9.83 6.84
CA GLY A 31 -2.86 -8.97 5.81
C GLY A 31 -4.03 -9.63 5.11
N VAL A 32 -3.88 -10.90 4.74
CA VAL A 32 -4.96 -11.70 4.13
C VAL A 32 -6.13 -11.84 5.11
N ARG A 33 -5.85 -12.20 6.35
CA ARG A 33 -6.89 -12.40 7.38
C ARG A 33 -7.70 -11.11 7.62
N LEU A 34 -7.01 -9.98 7.77
CA LEU A 34 -7.67 -8.69 8.02
C LEU A 34 -8.48 -8.22 6.81
N ALA A 35 -8.01 -8.49 5.59
CA ALA A 35 -8.78 -8.18 4.38
C ALA A 35 -10.10 -8.97 4.35
N LYS A 36 -10.07 -10.25 4.76
CA LYS A 36 -11.28 -11.06 4.87
C LYS A 36 -12.23 -10.56 5.96
N VAL A 37 -11.70 -10.12 7.09
CA VAL A 37 -12.49 -9.48 8.16
C VAL A 37 -13.15 -8.20 7.64
N THR A 38 -12.40 -7.38 6.91
CA THR A 38 -12.92 -6.17 6.28
C THR A 38 -14.04 -6.49 5.28
N ALA A 39 -13.87 -7.54 4.47
CA ALA A 39 -14.89 -7.99 3.54
C ALA A 39 -16.20 -8.31 4.26
N GLU A 40 -16.12 -9.02 5.39
CA GLU A 40 -17.29 -9.35 6.20
C GLU A 40 -17.95 -8.08 6.77
N GLY A 41 -17.15 -7.12 7.23
CA GLY A 41 -17.65 -5.85 7.75
C GLY A 41 -18.32 -4.98 6.68
N LEU A 42 -17.94 -5.13 5.42
CA LEU A 42 -18.44 -4.32 4.31
C LEU A 42 -19.50 -5.04 3.44
N LYS A 43 -19.86 -6.26 3.80
CA LYS A 43 -20.71 -7.11 2.93
C LYS A 43 -22.07 -6.51 2.58
N ASN A 44 -22.65 -5.68 3.45
CA ASN A 44 -23.94 -5.05 3.23
C ASN A 44 -23.85 -3.65 2.60
N ILE A 45 -22.66 -3.17 2.33
CA ILE A 45 -22.45 -1.87 1.67
C ILE A 45 -22.35 -2.13 0.17
N PRO A 46 -23.24 -1.54 -0.65
CA PRO A 46 -23.18 -1.72 -2.10
C PRO A 46 -22.00 -0.95 -2.70
N PHE A 47 -21.28 -1.61 -3.61
CA PHE A 47 -20.24 -0.98 -4.41
C PHE A 47 -20.52 -1.19 -5.88
N ASP A 48 -20.27 -0.15 -6.68
CA ASP A 48 -20.47 -0.20 -8.14
C ASP A 48 -19.17 -0.52 -8.87
N LEU A 49 -18.04 -0.11 -8.32
CA LEU A 49 -16.73 -0.26 -8.94
C LEU A 49 -15.63 -0.27 -7.89
N GLY A 50 -14.64 -1.13 -8.06
CA GLY A 50 -13.39 -1.13 -7.32
C GLY A 50 -12.24 -0.68 -8.23
N ILE A 51 -11.39 0.18 -7.72
CA ILE A 51 -10.17 0.61 -8.41
C ILE A 51 -8.99 0.41 -7.44
N SER A 52 -7.93 -0.23 -7.90
CA SER A 52 -6.77 -0.54 -7.07
C SER A 52 -5.47 -0.12 -7.74
N SER A 53 -4.45 0.13 -6.93
CA SER A 53 -3.08 0.10 -7.40
C SER A 53 -2.77 -1.26 -8.03
N PRO A 54 -1.93 -1.35 -9.07
CA PRO A 54 -1.53 -2.63 -9.65
C PRO A 54 -0.56 -3.44 -8.79
N LEU A 55 0.03 -2.83 -7.73
CA LEU A 55 0.94 -3.54 -6.84
C LEU A 55 0.20 -4.66 -6.11
N ARG A 56 0.85 -5.83 -5.99
CA ARG A 56 0.21 -7.06 -5.48
C ARG A 56 -0.45 -6.88 -4.13
N ARG A 57 0.19 -6.19 -3.19
CA ARG A 57 -0.39 -5.96 -1.86
C ARG A 57 -1.72 -5.22 -1.90
N ALA A 58 -1.85 -4.23 -2.78
CA ALA A 58 -3.08 -3.46 -2.94
C ALA A 58 -4.14 -4.23 -3.72
N LYS A 59 -3.75 -4.80 -4.84
CA LYS A 59 -4.67 -5.57 -5.70
C LYS A 59 -5.23 -6.79 -4.97
N HIS A 60 -4.38 -7.53 -4.26
CA HIS A 60 -4.83 -8.70 -3.48
C HIS A 60 -5.77 -8.29 -2.36
N THR A 61 -5.49 -7.19 -1.67
CA THR A 61 -6.41 -6.65 -0.65
C THR A 61 -7.78 -6.37 -1.27
N ALA A 62 -7.82 -5.69 -2.40
CA ALA A 62 -9.08 -5.36 -3.09
C ALA A 62 -9.83 -6.62 -3.54
N GLU A 63 -9.11 -7.59 -4.10
CA GLU A 63 -9.70 -8.86 -4.51
C GLU A 63 -10.34 -9.60 -3.34
N LEU A 64 -9.68 -9.64 -2.18
CA LEU A 64 -10.21 -10.29 -0.97
C LEU A 64 -11.43 -9.54 -0.43
N VAL A 65 -11.40 -8.22 -0.41
CA VAL A 65 -12.51 -7.40 0.09
C VAL A 65 -13.75 -7.55 -0.79
N LEU A 66 -13.57 -7.68 -2.11
CA LEU A 66 -14.66 -7.81 -3.07
C LEU A 66 -14.97 -9.27 -3.44
N ALA A 67 -14.32 -10.24 -2.81
CA ALA A 67 -14.50 -11.65 -3.13
C ALA A 67 -15.97 -12.09 -3.01
N GLY A 68 -16.46 -12.81 -4.01
CA GLY A 68 -17.83 -13.30 -4.05
C GLY A 68 -18.87 -12.24 -4.40
N ARG A 69 -18.45 -11.02 -4.69
CA ARG A 69 -19.34 -9.93 -5.08
C ARG A 69 -19.24 -9.68 -6.59
N ASN A 70 -20.35 -9.30 -7.19
CA ASN A 70 -20.40 -8.94 -8.61
C ASN A 70 -20.03 -7.45 -8.80
N VAL A 71 -18.80 -7.09 -8.43
CA VAL A 71 -18.26 -5.73 -8.52
C VAL A 71 -17.04 -5.75 -9.42
N PRO A 72 -17.02 -5.00 -10.53
CA PRO A 72 -15.83 -4.90 -11.36
C PRO A 72 -14.66 -4.32 -10.58
N LEU A 73 -13.48 -4.91 -10.72
CA LEU A 73 -12.24 -4.41 -10.12
C LEU A 73 -11.25 -4.12 -11.25
N THR A 74 -10.80 -2.88 -11.32
CA THR A 74 -9.78 -2.45 -12.29
C THR A 74 -8.56 -1.92 -11.54
N THR A 75 -7.45 -1.80 -12.24
CA THR A 75 -6.22 -1.19 -11.69
C THR A 75 -5.93 0.13 -12.40
N ASP A 76 -5.26 1.03 -11.68
CA ASP A 76 -4.82 2.30 -12.22
C ASP A 76 -3.43 2.62 -11.66
N ASP A 77 -2.45 2.80 -12.56
CA ASP A 77 -1.06 3.05 -12.20
C ASP A 77 -0.88 4.33 -11.38
N ARG A 78 -1.80 5.28 -11.52
CA ARG A 78 -1.78 6.53 -10.75
C ARG A 78 -2.00 6.33 -9.27
N LEU A 79 -2.49 5.16 -8.86
CA LEU A 79 -2.68 4.79 -7.46
C LEU A 79 -1.45 4.10 -6.85
N MET A 80 -0.38 3.92 -7.62
CA MET A 80 0.85 3.35 -7.08
C MET A 80 1.45 4.27 -6.02
N GLU A 81 2.09 3.64 -5.03
CA GLU A 81 2.89 4.36 -4.03
C GLU A 81 4.04 5.11 -4.71
N LEU A 82 4.55 6.13 -4.04
CA LEU A 82 5.75 6.80 -4.50
C LEU A 82 6.90 5.82 -4.64
N SER A 83 7.72 6.01 -5.68
CA SER A 83 8.98 5.28 -5.78
C SER A 83 9.99 5.90 -4.82
N PHE A 84 10.64 5.06 -4.02
CA PHE A 84 11.75 5.48 -3.16
C PHE A 84 13.10 4.99 -3.70
N GLY A 85 13.11 4.43 -4.92
CA GLY A 85 14.33 4.03 -5.60
C GLY A 85 15.17 3.06 -4.77
N SER A 86 16.46 3.35 -4.64
CA SER A 86 17.39 2.50 -3.90
C SER A 86 17.13 2.46 -2.39
N TRP A 87 16.25 3.30 -1.86
CA TRP A 87 15.89 3.26 -0.45
C TRP A 87 14.86 2.17 -0.11
N GLU A 88 14.23 1.60 -1.12
CA GLU A 88 13.25 0.55 -0.91
C GLU A 88 13.90 -0.68 -0.25
N GLY A 89 13.26 -1.19 0.78
CA GLY A 89 13.79 -2.28 1.60
C GLY A 89 14.62 -1.82 2.79
N LEU A 90 15.01 -0.55 2.86
CA LEU A 90 15.74 -0.02 4.01
C LEU A 90 14.82 0.19 5.20
N GLY A 91 15.36 0.04 6.41
CA GLY A 91 14.64 0.31 7.64
C GLY A 91 14.23 1.77 7.76
N CYS A 92 12.97 2.01 8.15
CA CYS A 92 12.41 3.36 8.23
C CYS A 92 11.80 3.69 9.60
N ARG A 93 11.94 2.81 10.58
CA ARG A 93 11.51 3.04 11.97
C ARG A 93 12.69 3.44 12.85
N ALA A 94 12.40 4.03 14.00
CA ALA A 94 13.42 4.50 14.94
C ALA A 94 14.39 3.39 15.37
N ASN A 95 13.92 2.13 15.49
CA ASN A 95 14.71 1.01 15.95
C ASN A 95 15.57 0.34 14.86
N ASN A 96 15.33 0.65 13.60
CA ASN A 96 16.06 0.06 12.47
C ASN A 96 16.36 1.07 11.35
N PHE A 97 16.45 2.36 11.68
CA PHE A 97 16.57 3.44 10.72
C PHE A 97 17.86 3.37 9.92
N GLU A 98 17.74 3.19 8.62
CA GLU A 98 18.83 3.04 7.66
C GLU A 98 18.84 4.11 6.57
N LEU A 99 17.80 4.98 6.54
CA LEU A 99 17.65 5.99 5.52
C LEU A 99 18.59 7.18 5.73
N PRO A 100 19.07 7.84 4.64
CA PRO A 100 19.81 9.09 4.77
C PRO A 100 18.89 10.17 5.33
N SER A 101 19.03 10.48 6.63
CA SER A 101 18.08 11.31 7.37
C SER A 101 17.90 12.71 6.79
N GLU A 102 18.98 13.32 6.26
CA GLU A 102 18.90 14.65 5.64
C GLU A 102 17.94 14.66 4.45
N HIS A 103 18.09 13.70 3.54
CA HIS A 103 17.23 13.60 2.36
C HIS A 103 15.83 13.12 2.67
N PHE A 104 15.70 12.19 3.62
CA PHE A 104 14.38 11.68 4.00
C PHE A 104 13.54 12.75 4.70
N ASN A 105 14.16 13.63 5.47
CA ASN A 105 13.45 14.74 6.11
C ASN A 105 12.83 15.69 5.09
N ASP A 106 13.37 15.80 3.90
CA ASP A 106 12.80 16.63 2.84
C ASP A 106 11.45 16.11 2.37
N PHE A 107 11.17 14.82 2.54
CA PHE A 107 9.86 14.25 2.27
C PHE A 107 8.76 14.95 3.07
N TYR A 108 9.04 15.33 4.31
CA TYR A 108 8.08 16.03 5.17
C TYR A 108 8.16 17.54 5.06
N ARG A 109 9.35 18.10 4.82
CA ARG A 109 9.59 19.55 4.80
C ARG A 109 9.27 20.17 3.45
N ASP A 110 9.65 19.49 2.38
CA ASP A 110 9.50 19.99 1.02
C ASP A 110 9.18 18.85 0.06
N PRO A 111 7.94 18.30 0.14
CA PRO A 111 7.56 17.15 -0.67
C PRO A 111 7.61 17.39 -2.18
N PHE A 112 7.45 18.65 -2.62
CA PHE A 112 7.51 18.97 -4.05
C PHE A 112 8.90 18.79 -4.65
N HIS A 113 9.94 19.02 -3.86
CA HIS A 113 11.32 18.91 -4.31
C HIS A 113 12.00 17.62 -3.82
N PHE A 114 11.28 16.81 -3.02
CA PHE A 114 11.82 15.54 -2.58
C PHE A 114 12.11 14.62 -3.76
N ARG A 115 13.31 14.02 -3.75
CA ARG A 115 13.71 13.00 -4.72
C ARG A 115 14.36 11.85 -3.97
N PRO A 116 13.85 10.62 -4.10
CA PRO A 116 14.49 9.47 -3.48
C PRO A 116 15.82 9.15 -4.16
N ALA A 117 16.73 8.55 -3.42
CA ALA A 117 18.01 8.15 -3.96
C ALA A 117 17.84 7.09 -5.05
N GLY A 118 18.61 7.22 -6.13
CA GLY A 118 18.60 6.27 -7.23
C GLY A 118 17.55 6.52 -8.31
N ASP A 119 16.83 7.60 -8.20
CA ASP A 119 15.86 8.03 -9.22
C ASP A 119 16.42 9.14 -10.11
#